data_a28672d80f31c0243e482558657ff2fd
#
_entry.id   a28672d80f31c0243e482558657ff2fd
#
_cell.length_a   1.000
_cell.length_b   1.000
_cell.length_c   1.000
_cell.angle_alpha   90.00
_cell.angle_beta   90.00
_cell.angle_gamma   90.00
#
_symmetry.space_group_name_H-M   'P 1'
#
loop_
_entity.id
_entity.type
_entity.pdbx_description
1 polymer ?
#
loop_
_entity_poly.entity_id
_entity_poly.type
_entity_poly.pdbx_seq_one_letter_code
_entity_poly.pdbx_strand_id
1 'polypeptide(L)'
;RFSLHDLHESEFEQLVTLICREVLGIGITSFAKGKDGGKDAKFEGTANAFPSTAAPATGKFIVQAKHTSSPTGSCSDSGFVTLIKGELPKIQRQFDEGRLTHYLVFTNRRKPGGADDSITDLIKSSTRVQNVWLRGCE
;
A
#
# COMPACT_ATOMS: atom_id res chain seq x y z
N ARG A 1 1.55 7.17 20.65
CA ARG A 1 1.79 6.09 19.70
C ARG A 1 0.64 5.10 19.74
N PHE A 2 0.07 4.83 18.58
CA PHE A 2 -1.03 3.87 18.47
C PHE A 2 -0.52 2.46 18.38
N SER A 3 -1.25 1.54 19.03
CA SER A 3 -1.02 0.11 18.84
C SER A 3 -1.90 -0.35 17.68
N LEU A 4 -1.33 -0.37 16.49
CA LEU A 4 -2.07 -0.75 15.28
C LEU A 4 -2.48 -2.21 15.27
N HIS A 5 -1.86 -3.02 16.15
CA HIS A 5 -2.20 -4.44 16.28
C HIS A 5 -3.55 -4.67 16.94
N ASP A 6 -4.04 -3.68 17.70
CA ASP A 6 -5.32 -3.78 18.41
C ASP A 6 -6.49 -3.45 17.49
N LEU A 7 -6.23 -2.92 16.30
CA LEU A 7 -7.27 -2.62 15.34
C LEU A 7 -7.69 -3.88 14.58
N HIS A 8 -8.99 -4.00 14.33
CA HIS A 8 -9.48 -5.01 13.39
C HIS A 8 -9.09 -4.61 11.97
N GLU A 9 -9.14 -5.55 11.03
CA GLU A 9 -8.80 -5.30 9.64
C GLU A 9 -9.60 -4.13 9.08
N SER A 10 -10.92 -4.09 9.32
CA SER A 10 -11.77 -3.01 8.82
C SER A 10 -11.40 -1.67 9.45
N GLU A 11 -11.04 -1.64 10.71
CA GLU A 11 -10.62 -0.42 11.40
C GLU A 11 -9.30 0.07 10.83
N PHE A 12 -8.37 -0.83 10.55
CA PHE A 12 -7.10 -0.50 9.93
C PHE A 12 -7.33 0.10 8.54
N GLU A 13 -8.21 -0.51 7.75
CA GLU A 13 -8.56 0.01 6.42
C GLU A 13 -9.16 1.42 6.50
N GLN A 14 -10.01 1.67 7.50
CA GLN A 14 -10.56 3.00 7.71
C GLN A 14 -9.48 4.02 8.04
N LEU A 15 -8.53 3.65 8.89
CA LEU A 15 -7.41 4.52 9.24
C LEU A 15 -6.58 4.85 7.99
N VAL A 16 -6.25 3.84 7.19
CA VAL A 16 -5.49 4.04 5.96
C VAL A 16 -6.26 4.95 5.00
N THR A 17 -7.58 4.79 4.90
CA THR A 17 -8.42 5.66 4.06
C THR A 17 -8.31 7.12 4.51
N LEU A 18 -8.37 7.37 5.82
CA LEU A 18 -8.26 8.74 6.35
C LEU A 18 -6.88 9.34 6.05
N ILE A 19 -5.82 8.55 6.23
CA ILE A 19 -4.46 8.99 5.90
C ILE A 19 -4.36 9.32 4.42
N CYS A 20 -4.91 8.48 3.56
CA CYS A 20 -4.84 8.69 2.12
C CYS A 20 -5.65 9.92 1.68
N ARG A 21 -6.77 10.22 2.35
CA ARG A 21 -7.50 11.44 2.06
C ARG A 21 -6.66 12.68 2.32
N GLU A 22 -5.83 12.63 3.37
CA GLU A 22 -4.95 13.76 3.71
C GLU A 22 -3.81 13.90 2.71
N VAL A 23 -3.20 12.80 2.28
CA VAL A 23 -1.98 12.85 1.47
C VAL A 23 -2.25 12.74 -0.02
N LEU A 24 -3.28 12.02 -0.44
CA LEU A 24 -3.61 11.87 -1.87
C LEU A 24 -4.72 12.81 -2.29
N GLY A 25 -5.80 12.87 -1.52
CA GLY A 25 -6.93 13.73 -1.82
C GLY A 25 -8.25 13.08 -1.44
N ILE A 26 -9.29 13.90 -1.38
CA ILE A 26 -10.63 13.46 -0.97
C ILE A 26 -11.31 12.55 -2.00
N GLY A 27 -10.74 12.49 -3.22
CA GLY A 27 -11.27 11.63 -4.28
C GLY A 27 -10.92 10.15 -4.15
N ILE A 28 -10.22 9.76 -3.07
CA ILE A 28 -9.90 8.34 -2.89
C ILE A 28 -11.16 7.54 -2.60
N THR A 29 -11.29 6.37 -3.23
CA THR A 29 -12.40 5.45 -2.95
C THR A 29 -12.06 4.61 -1.72
N SER A 30 -13.10 4.20 -1.00
CA SER A 30 -12.94 3.30 0.13
C SER A 30 -12.48 1.91 -0.34
N PHE A 31 -11.85 1.17 0.59
CA PHE A 31 -11.47 -0.21 0.30
C PHE A 31 -12.72 -1.04 0.01
N ALA A 32 -12.69 -1.73 -1.12
CA ALA A 32 -13.79 -2.58 -1.54
C ALA A 32 -13.22 -3.86 -2.12
N LYS A 33 -13.97 -4.96 -1.97
CA LYS A 33 -13.56 -6.25 -2.50
C LYS A 33 -13.68 -6.23 -4.02
N GLY A 34 -12.55 -6.47 -4.70
CA GLY A 34 -12.52 -6.55 -6.15
C GLY A 34 -12.97 -7.91 -6.67
N LYS A 35 -12.99 -8.08 -8.00
CA LYS A 35 -13.38 -9.32 -8.65
C LYS A 35 -12.52 -10.51 -8.24
N ASP A 36 -11.25 -10.25 -7.94
CA ASP A 36 -10.28 -11.27 -7.57
C ASP A 36 -10.17 -11.47 -6.05
N GLY A 37 -11.11 -10.91 -5.29
CA GLY A 37 -11.19 -11.09 -3.85
C GLY A 37 -10.30 -10.16 -3.04
N GLY A 38 -9.41 -9.41 -3.68
CA GLY A 38 -8.57 -8.44 -2.98
C GLY A 38 -9.31 -7.15 -2.67
N LYS A 39 -8.85 -6.43 -1.65
CA LYS A 39 -9.41 -5.15 -1.26
C LYS A 39 -8.41 -4.05 -1.56
N ASP A 40 -8.80 -3.08 -2.39
CA ASP A 40 -7.98 -1.95 -2.77
C ASP A 40 -8.74 -0.65 -2.54
N ALA A 41 -8.01 0.42 -2.22
CA ALA A 41 -8.51 1.76 -2.35
C ALA A 41 -7.85 2.38 -3.58
N LYS A 42 -8.54 3.28 -4.26
CA LYS A 42 -8.06 3.86 -5.52
C LYS A 42 -8.19 5.36 -5.52
N PHE A 43 -7.22 6.01 -6.15
CA PHE A 43 -7.24 7.45 -6.36
C PHE A 43 -6.65 7.74 -7.74
N GLU A 44 -7.31 8.61 -8.50
CA GLU A 44 -6.80 9.05 -9.80
C GLU A 44 -6.76 10.56 -9.81
N GLY A 45 -5.60 11.13 -10.16
CA GLY A 45 -5.41 12.56 -10.22
C GLY A 45 -4.05 12.97 -9.69
N THR A 46 -3.96 14.22 -9.23
CA THR A 46 -2.73 14.76 -8.64
C THR A 46 -2.81 14.74 -7.13
N ALA A 47 -1.88 14.02 -6.51
CA ALA A 47 -1.73 13.98 -5.07
C ALA A 47 -0.82 15.15 -4.66
N ASN A 48 -1.42 16.24 -4.19
CA ASN A 48 -0.68 17.48 -3.94
C ASN A 48 0.30 17.38 -2.77
N ALA A 49 0.13 16.41 -1.89
CA ALA A 49 0.97 16.24 -0.72
C ALA A 49 1.78 14.94 -0.73
N PHE A 50 1.71 14.17 -1.82
CA PHE A 50 2.38 12.88 -1.87
C PHE A 50 3.20 12.74 -3.15
N PRO A 51 4.43 12.25 -3.08
CA PRO A 51 5.16 11.85 -1.87
C PRO A 51 5.54 13.00 -0.96
N SER A 52 5.48 14.23 -1.43
CA SER A 52 5.66 15.44 -0.63
C SER A 52 5.01 16.62 -1.33
N THR A 53 4.83 17.72 -0.61
CA THR A 53 4.28 18.95 -1.20
C THR A 53 5.24 19.57 -2.23
N ALA A 54 6.53 19.29 -2.10
CA ALA A 54 7.54 19.79 -3.04
C ALA A 54 7.60 18.99 -4.33
N ALA A 55 7.10 17.75 -4.32
CA ALA A 55 7.15 16.86 -5.48
C ALA A 55 5.85 16.05 -5.55
N PRO A 56 4.73 16.70 -5.90
CA PRO A 56 3.45 15.98 -6.00
C PRO A 56 3.47 15.00 -7.16
N ALA A 57 2.74 13.90 -7.01
CA ALA A 57 2.64 12.87 -8.03
C ALA A 57 1.27 12.87 -8.68
N THR A 58 1.24 12.63 -9.98
CA THR A 58 0.00 12.53 -10.75
C THR A 58 -0.11 11.14 -11.36
N GLY A 59 -1.27 10.53 -11.27
CA GLY A 59 -1.48 9.23 -11.88
C GLY A 59 -2.65 8.48 -11.28
N LYS A 60 -2.60 7.17 -11.43
CA LYS A 60 -3.59 6.25 -10.90
C LYS A 60 -2.97 5.48 -9.75
N PHE A 61 -3.44 5.76 -8.56
CA PHE A 61 -2.90 5.18 -7.32
C PHE A 61 -3.77 4.02 -6.89
N ILE A 62 -3.15 2.89 -6.59
CA ILE A 62 -3.82 1.78 -5.93
C ILE A 62 -3.15 1.59 -4.58
N VAL A 63 -3.97 1.53 -3.54
CA VAL A 63 -3.52 1.41 -2.16
C VAL A 63 -3.98 0.07 -1.60
N GLN A 64 -3.05 -0.69 -1.06
CA GLN A 64 -3.34 -1.94 -0.37
C GLN A 64 -3.07 -1.79 1.11
N ALA A 65 -3.97 -2.31 1.93
CA ALA A 65 -3.79 -2.39 3.37
C ALA A 65 -3.53 -3.85 3.73
N LYS A 66 -2.37 -4.12 4.33
CA LYS A 66 -1.98 -5.47 4.75
C LYS A 66 -1.93 -5.51 6.27
N HIS A 67 -3.01 -5.98 6.86
CA HIS A 67 -3.15 -6.09 8.31
C HIS A 67 -2.76 -7.50 8.79
N THR A 68 -2.04 -7.56 9.89
CA THR A 68 -1.74 -8.85 10.53
C THR A 68 -1.99 -8.74 12.03
N SER A 69 -2.28 -9.87 12.66
CA SER A 69 -2.53 -9.93 14.10
C SER A 69 -1.26 -10.12 14.92
N SER A 70 -0.11 -10.31 14.29
CA SER A 70 1.15 -10.52 15.02
C SER A 70 1.69 -9.20 15.57
N PRO A 71 1.77 -9.01 16.89
CA PRO A 71 2.24 -7.76 17.46
C PRO A 71 3.74 -7.53 17.26
N THR A 72 4.51 -8.59 16.98
CA THR A 72 5.96 -8.50 16.75
C THR A 72 6.34 -8.66 15.29
N GLY A 73 5.34 -8.71 14.39
CA GLY A 73 5.61 -8.91 12.96
C GLY A 73 6.40 -7.76 12.36
N SER A 74 7.24 -8.09 11.39
CA SER A 74 8.08 -7.15 10.67
C SER A 74 7.89 -7.32 9.17
N CYS A 75 8.13 -6.25 8.41
CA CYS A 75 8.09 -6.29 6.95
C CYS A 75 9.22 -7.14 6.37
N SER A 76 10.28 -7.40 7.15
CA SER A 76 11.37 -8.29 6.71
C SER A 76 11.07 -9.76 6.94
N ASP A 77 10.00 -10.10 7.65
CA ASP A 77 9.64 -11.49 7.91
C ASP A 77 9.28 -12.21 6.60
N SER A 78 9.69 -13.48 6.49
CA SER A 78 9.41 -14.29 5.30
C SER A 78 7.92 -14.42 5.00
N GLY A 79 7.09 -14.48 6.05
CA GLY A 79 5.64 -14.51 5.89
C GLY A 79 5.09 -13.27 5.20
N PHE A 80 5.60 -12.10 5.56
CA PHE A 80 5.18 -10.86 4.92
C PHE A 80 5.66 -10.79 3.47
N VAL A 81 6.91 -11.20 3.23
CA VAL A 81 7.45 -11.25 1.87
C VAL A 81 6.59 -12.18 1.00
N THR A 82 6.17 -13.31 1.54
CA THR A 82 5.30 -14.26 0.82
C THR A 82 3.95 -13.62 0.48
N LEU A 83 3.36 -12.86 1.40
CA LEU A 83 2.12 -12.13 1.13
C LEU A 83 2.29 -11.16 -0.04
N ILE A 84 3.39 -10.41 -0.06
CA ILE A 84 3.66 -9.47 -1.15
C ILE A 84 3.87 -10.21 -2.46
N LYS A 85 4.61 -11.33 -2.45
CA LYS A 85 4.81 -12.13 -3.66
C LYS A 85 3.49 -12.61 -4.24
N GLY A 86 2.53 -12.95 -3.39
CA GLY A 86 1.20 -13.36 -3.83
C GLY A 86 0.42 -12.25 -4.55
N GLU A 87 0.77 -10.98 -4.30
CA GLU A 87 0.11 -9.86 -4.96
C GLU A 87 0.73 -9.50 -6.31
N LEU A 88 1.93 -9.96 -6.60
CA LEU A 88 2.67 -9.53 -7.80
C LEU A 88 1.91 -9.75 -9.11
N PRO A 89 1.27 -10.91 -9.35
CA PRO A 89 0.51 -11.09 -10.59
C PRO A 89 -0.64 -10.10 -10.73
N LYS A 90 -1.31 -9.79 -9.64
CA LYS A 90 -2.41 -8.83 -9.64
C LYS A 90 -1.90 -7.42 -9.93
N ILE A 91 -0.78 -7.03 -9.32
CA ILE A 91 -0.16 -5.73 -9.53
C ILE A 91 0.21 -5.57 -11.00
N GLN A 92 0.86 -6.57 -11.58
CA GLN A 92 1.27 -6.54 -12.98
C GLN A 92 0.06 -6.45 -13.90
N ARG A 93 -0.98 -7.22 -13.62
CA ARG A 93 -2.21 -7.18 -14.42
C ARG A 93 -2.87 -5.80 -14.37
N GLN A 94 -2.94 -5.20 -13.18
CA GLN A 94 -3.52 -3.86 -13.03
C GLN A 94 -2.71 -2.81 -13.80
N PHE A 95 -1.39 -2.95 -13.78
CA PHE A 95 -0.52 -2.05 -14.54
C PHE A 95 -0.73 -2.21 -16.05
N ASP A 96 -0.77 -3.46 -16.52
CA ASP A 96 -0.93 -3.76 -17.94
C ASP A 96 -2.29 -3.29 -18.47
N GLU A 97 -3.31 -3.29 -17.63
CA GLU A 97 -4.65 -2.83 -17.99
C GLU A 97 -4.80 -1.32 -17.88
N GLY A 98 -3.73 -0.60 -17.52
CA GLY A 98 -3.77 0.85 -17.41
C GLY A 98 -4.48 1.39 -16.18
N ARG A 99 -4.67 0.56 -15.15
CA ARG A 99 -5.39 0.95 -13.92
C ARG A 99 -4.47 1.38 -12.79
N LEU A 100 -3.17 1.26 -12.98
CA LEU A 100 -2.20 1.48 -11.91
C LEU A 100 -0.94 2.14 -12.47
N THR A 101 -0.55 3.27 -11.90
CA THR A 101 0.76 3.87 -12.15
C THR A 101 1.58 3.99 -10.87
N HIS A 102 0.91 4.08 -9.71
CA HIS A 102 1.54 4.24 -8.40
C HIS A 102 0.92 3.23 -7.44
N TYR A 103 1.75 2.49 -6.73
CA TYR A 103 1.29 1.44 -5.83
C TYR A 103 1.77 1.72 -4.41
N LEU A 104 0.84 1.74 -3.47
CA LEU A 104 1.11 1.99 -2.06
C LEU A 104 0.67 0.79 -1.23
N VAL A 105 1.54 0.35 -0.33
CA VAL A 105 1.21 -0.67 0.65
C VAL A 105 1.29 -0.06 2.03
N PHE A 106 0.20 -0.14 2.78
CA PHE A 106 0.16 0.23 4.18
C PHE A 106 0.04 -1.05 5.00
N THR A 107 0.80 -1.15 6.09
CA THR A 107 0.75 -2.32 6.96
C THR A 107 0.86 -1.91 8.40
N ASN A 108 0.28 -2.73 9.29
CA ASN A 108 0.45 -2.55 10.73
C ASN A 108 1.73 -3.21 11.25
N ARG A 109 2.54 -3.80 10.35
CA ARG A 109 3.82 -4.39 10.72
C ARG A 109 4.89 -3.34 10.87
N ARG A 110 5.92 -3.67 11.67
CA ARG A 110 7.10 -2.84 11.80
C ARG A 110 7.87 -2.80 10.48
N LYS A 111 8.39 -1.63 10.14
CA LYS A 111 9.20 -1.43 8.96
C LYS A 111 10.62 -1.05 9.40
N PRO A 112 11.50 -2.02 9.68
CA PRO A 112 12.88 -1.72 10.06
C PRO A 112 13.65 -1.10 8.89
N GLY A 113 14.75 -0.42 9.20
CA GLY A 113 15.60 0.18 8.18
C GLY A 113 16.00 -0.85 7.12
N GLY A 114 15.84 -0.52 5.86
CA GLY A 114 16.13 -1.41 4.74
C GLY A 114 14.97 -2.27 4.28
N ALA A 115 13.96 -2.51 5.13
CA ALA A 115 12.81 -3.32 4.72
C ALA A 115 12.00 -2.65 3.61
N ASP A 116 11.91 -1.32 3.65
CA ASP A 116 11.23 -0.55 2.61
C ASP A 116 11.87 -0.86 1.25
N ASP A 117 13.21 -0.75 1.17
CA ASP A 117 13.92 -1.00 -0.08
C ASP A 117 13.73 -2.45 -0.56
N SER A 118 13.80 -3.43 0.36
CA SER A 118 13.65 -4.84 -0.01
C SER A 118 12.29 -5.13 -0.63
N ILE A 119 11.21 -4.63 -0.01
CA ILE A 119 9.85 -4.87 -0.49
C ILE A 119 9.57 -4.07 -1.76
N THR A 120 9.94 -2.80 -1.79
CA THR A 120 9.72 -1.98 -2.98
C THR A 120 10.54 -2.49 -4.15
N ASP A 121 11.78 -2.92 -3.91
CA ASP A 121 12.63 -3.48 -4.95
C ASP A 121 12.07 -4.80 -5.48
N LEU A 122 11.51 -5.64 -4.60
CA LEU A 122 10.86 -6.88 -5.02
C LEU A 122 9.73 -6.58 -6.01
N ILE A 123 8.89 -5.62 -5.69
CA ILE A 123 7.76 -5.25 -6.55
C ILE A 123 8.27 -4.64 -7.86
N LYS A 124 9.22 -3.70 -7.78
CA LYS A 124 9.76 -3.04 -8.98
C LYS A 124 10.49 -4.01 -9.91
N SER A 125 11.18 -5.01 -9.36
CA SER A 125 11.94 -5.97 -10.19
C SER A 125 11.05 -7.08 -10.73
N SER A 126 9.92 -7.35 -10.09
CA SER A 126 9.00 -8.43 -10.48
C SER A 126 7.85 -7.94 -11.35
N THR A 127 7.65 -6.63 -11.43
CA THR A 127 6.58 -6.01 -12.23
C THR A 127 7.16 -4.84 -13.01
N ARG A 128 6.33 -4.21 -13.85
CA ARG A 128 6.75 -2.99 -14.56
C ARG A 128 6.45 -1.71 -13.79
N VAL A 129 5.86 -1.84 -12.61
CA VAL A 129 5.54 -0.68 -11.78
C VAL A 129 6.81 -0.13 -11.16
N GLN A 130 7.09 1.15 -11.34
CA GLN A 130 8.30 1.80 -10.80
C GLN A 130 8.01 2.75 -9.64
N ASN A 131 6.75 3.10 -9.42
CA ASN A 131 6.35 4.02 -8.35
C ASN A 131 5.69 3.21 -7.25
N VAL A 132 6.48 2.78 -6.27
CA VAL A 132 6.03 1.90 -5.18
C VAL A 132 6.48 2.45 -3.85
N TRP A 133 5.58 2.47 -2.88
CA TRP A 133 5.88 2.90 -1.51
C TRP A 133 5.32 1.89 -0.51
N LEU A 134 6.07 1.71 0.57
CA LEU A 134 5.67 0.90 1.71
C LEU A 134 5.62 1.80 2.95
N ARG A 135 4.53 1.74 3.69
CA ARG A 135 4.38 2.48 4.95
C ARG A 135 4.02 1.49 6.05
N GLY A 136 4.87 1.41 7.06
CA GLY A 136 4.68 0.56 8.22
C GLY A 136 4.11 1.31 9.42
N CYS A 137 4.13 0.67 10.58
CA CYS A 137 3.57 1.21 11.82
C CYS A 137 4.57 2.04 12.62
N GLU A 138 5.36 2.84 11.99
CA GLU A 138 6.36 3.66 12.67
C GLU A 138 6.06 5.11 12.68
#